data_67e7b28dfdcb5131826aed63f2c9782e
#
_entry.id   67e7b28dfdcb5131826aed63f2c9782e
#
_cell.length_a   1.000
_cell.length_b   1.000
_cell.length_c   1.000
_cell.angle_alpha   90.00
_cell.angle_beta   90.00
_cell.angle_gamma   90.00
#
_symmetry.space_group_name_H-M   'P 1'
#
loop_
_entity.id
_entity.type
_entity.pdbx_description
1 polymer ?
#
loop_
_entity_poly.entity_id
_entity_poly.type
_entity_poly.pdbx_seq_one_letter_code
_entity_poly.pdbx_strand_id
1 'polypeptide(L)'
;MDIQVSSNFERQIFESLNRDSNKLNEIFETFSSKGFYQFDDSVLAKFQQIYKASSIDDSQTLETIKYVYEKYNYIADPHTATGLKVLLDKKDDEAWVSLVCAHPAKFDKAVNKAINKEIDIPKELRNLFDKEENMTILSNSTIDVKNFILEKINYA
;
A
#
# COMPACT_ATOMS: atom_id res chain seq x y z
N MET A 1 -8.24 -4.29 -1.31
CA MET A 1 -6.93 -4.75 -1.81
C MET A 1 -6.14 -5.28 -0.64
N ASP A 2 -5.70 -6.52 -0.74
CA ASP A 2 -4.90 -7.16 0.30
C ASP A 2 -3.42 -6.97 -0.01
N ILE A 3 -2.69 -6.41 0.95
CA ILE A 3 -1.23 -6.34 0.89
C ILE A 3 -0.70 -7.55 1.66
N GLN A 4 -0.29 -8.58 0.94
CA GLN A 4 0.17 -9.84 1.54
C GLN A 4 1.50 -9.68 2.28
N VAL A 5 2.39 -8.80 1.78
CA VAL A 5 3.68 -8.50 2.41
C VAL A 5 3.83 -6.99 2.51
N SER A 6 3.70 -6.44 3.71
CA SER A 6 3.86 -5.01 3.96
C SER A 6 5.26 -4.71 4.49
N SER A 7 6.15 -4.21 3.62
CA SER A 7 7.52 -3.86 3.99
C SER A 7 7.61 -2.71 5.03
N ASN A 8 6.60 -1.85 5.09
CA ASN A 8 6.56 -0.81 6.11
C ASN A 8 6.17 -1.36 7.48
N PHE A 9 5.32 -2.39 7.51
CA PHE A 9 4.91 -3.03 8.77
C PHE A 9 6.06 -3.83 9.39
N GLU A 10 6.98 -4.37 8.59
CA GLU A 10 8.21 -5.02 9.07
C GLU A 10 8.99 -4.11 10.03
N ARG A 11 9.13 -2.82 9.71
CA ARG A 11 9.82 -1.85 10.57
C ARG A 11 9.13 -1.68 11.90
N GLN A 12 7.79 -1.65 11.89
CA GLN A 12 7.01 -1.55 13.13
C GLN A 12 7.14 -2.82 13.98
N ILE A 13 7.18 -3.99 13.36
CA ILE A 13 7.44 -5.26 14.05
C ILE A 13 8.80 -5.20 14.71
N PHE A 14 9.84 -4.80 13.96
CA PHE A 14 11.21 -4.67 14.47
C PHE A 14 11.31 -3.77 15.71
N GLU A 15 10.70 -2.57 15.67
CA GLU A 15 10.67 -1.67 16.82
C GLU A 15 9.93 -2.29 18.02
N SER A 16 8.82 -3.00 17.78
CA SER A 16 8.03 -3.65 18.83
C SER A 16 8.74 -4.82 19.50
N LEU A 17 9.71 -5.42 18.80
CA LEU A 17 10.61 -6.46 19.28
C LEU A 17 11.87 -5.89 19.96
N ASN A 18 11.95 -4.60 20.24
CA ASN A 18 13.12 -3.90 20.75
C ASN A 18 14.35 -4.07 19.82
N ARG A 19 14.12 -4.06 18.51
CA ARG A 19 15.13 -4.18 17.44
C ARG A 19 15.87 -5.52 17.44
N ASP A 20 15.23 -6.58 17.91
CA ASP A 20 15.78 -7.94 17.84
C ASP A 20 15.62 -8.51 16.44
N SER A 21 16.72 -8.50 15.66
CA SER A 21 16.74 -8.99 14.29
C SER A 21 16.54 -10.50 14.18
N ASN A 22 16.94 -11.27 15.19
CA ASN A 22 16.79 -12.72 15.16
C ASN A 22 15.31 -13.10 15.28
N LYS A 23 14.61 -12.48 16.23
CA LYS A 23 13.15 -12.66 16.34
C LYS A 23 12.40 -12.19 15.12
N LEU A 24 12.82 -11.08 14.50
CA LEU A 24 12.22 -10.60 13.26
C LEU A 24 12.38 -11.65 12.15
N ASN A 25 13.58 -12.19 11.96
CA ASN A 25 13.85 -13.23 10.96
C ASN A 25 12.98 -14.47 11.19
N GLU A 26 12.88 -14.96 12.43
CA GLU A 26 12.02 -16.10 12.79
C GLU A 26 10.54 -15.85 12.41
N ILE A 27 10.05 -14.62 12.61
CA ILE A 27 8.69 -14.23 12.22
C ILE A 27 8.52 -14.32 10.70
N PHE A 28 9.45 -13.76 9.93
CA PHE A 28 9.35 -13.75 8.48
C PHE A 28 9.59 -15.14 7.85
N GLU A 29 10.46 -15.96 8.41
CA GLU A 29 10.64 -17.37 8.01
C GLU A 29 9.35 -18.16 8.27
N THR A 30 8.74 -17.96 9.44
CA THR A 30 7.46 -18.60 9.78
C THR A 30 6.36 -18.13 8.84
N PHE A 31 6.26 -16.83 8.58
CA PHE A 31 5.28 -16.28 7.66
C PHE A 31 5.48 -16.80 6.23
N SER A 32 6.71 -16.85 5.75
CA SER A 32 7.04 -17.36 4.41
C SER A 32 6.71 -18.86 4.25
N SER A 33 6.93 -19.65 5.31
CA SER A 33 6.70 -21.10 5.26
C SER A 33 5.24 -21.50 5.49
N LYS A 34 4.52 -20.78 6.35
CA LYS A 34 3.15 -21.11 6.76
C LYS A 34 2.07 -20.24 6.10
N GLY A 35 2.43 -19.09 5.52
CA GLY A 35 1.51 -18.11 4.97
C GLY A 35 0.82 -17.21 6.01
N PHE A 36 1.11 -17.40 7.28
CA PHE A 36 0.60 -16.56 8.38
C PHE A 36 1.56 -16.52 9.55
N TYR A 37 1.41 -15.51 10.40
CA TYR A 37 2.07 -15.40 11.70
C TYR A 37 1.11 -14.81 12.72
N GLN A 38 1.14 -15.34 13.94
CA GLN A 38 0.37 -14.83 15.07
C GLN A 38 1.34 -14.26 16.11
N PHE A 39 1.15 -12.99 16.44
CA PHE A 39 1.94 -12.32 17.47
C PHE A 39 1.52 -12.76 18.87
N ASP A 40 2.48 -12.76 19.78
CA ASP A 40 2.21 -12.92 21.20
C ASP A 40 1.37 -11.74 21.71
N ASP A 41 0.56 -12.01 22.74
CA ASP A 41 -0.34 -11.01 23.33
C ASP A 41 0.38 -9.73 23.78
N SER A 42 1.62 -9.85 24.25
CA SER A 42 2.44 -8.70 24.66
C SER A 42 2.84 -7.78 23.50
N VAL A 43 3.10 -8.34 22.32
CA VAL A 43 3.41 -7.59 21.09
C VAL A 43 2.13 -7.01 20.51
N LEU A 44 1.06 -7.80 20.50
CA LEU A 44 -0.26 -7.34 20.04
C LEU A 44 -0.76 -6.16 20.89
N ALA A 45 -0.61 -6.22 22.21
CA ALA A 45 -0.98 -5.13 23.10
C ALA A 45 -0.23 -3.82 22.79
N LYS A 46 1.06 -3.89 22.43
CA LYS A 46 1.83 -2.71 21.99
C LYS A 46 1.25 -2.11 20.70
N PHE A 47 0.88 -2.94 19.74
CA PHE A 47 0.24 -2.45 18.50
C PHE A 47 -1.10 -1.78 18.79
N GLN A 48 -1.94 -2.37 19.62
CA GLN A 48 -3.27 -1.87 19.96
C GLN A 48 -3.25 -0.54 20.73
N GLN A 49 -2.15 -0.20 21.39
CA GLN A 49 -1.96 1.12 22.01
C GLN A 49 -1.77 2.25 20.98
N ILE A 50 -1.24 1.92 19.80
CA ILE A 50 -0.85 2.91 18.78
C ILE A 50 -1.81 2.87 17.60
N TYR A 51 -2.27 1.66 17.22
CA TYR A 51 -3.02 1.42 16.00
C TYR A 51 -4.42 0.88 16.28
N LYS A 52 -5.34 1.28 15.42
CA LYS A 52 -6.62 0.61 15.23
C LYS A 52 -6.64 0.08 13.80
N ALA A 53 -7.17 -1.11 13.60
CA ALA A 53 -7.26 -1.75 12.28
C ALA A 53 -8.73 -1.91 11.88
N SER A 54 -8.98 -1.80 10.59
CA SER A 54 -10.29 -2.07 9.99
C SER A 54 -10.09 -2.85 8.69
N SER A 55 -11.06 -3.68 8.35
CA SER A 55 -11.11 -4.42 7.09
C SER A 55 -12.19 -3.83 6.20
N ILE A 56 -11.85 -3.49 4.97
CA ILE A 56 -12.74 -2.91 3.96
C ILE A 56 -12.68 -3.80 2.74
N ASP A 57 -13.81 -4.36 2.34
CA ASP A 57 -13.90 -5.20 1.15
C ASP A 57 -13.98 -4.41 -0.16
N ASP A 58 -13.93 -5.11 -1.28
CA ASP A 58 -13.97 -4.49 -2.61
C ASP A 58 -15.28 -3.75 -2.89
N SER A 59 -16.42 -4.26 -2.41
CA SER A 59 -17.71 -3.59 -2.58
C SER A 59 -17.74 -2.27 -1.83
N GLN A 60 -17.34 -2.29 -0.56
CA GLN A 60 -17.24 -1.09 0.27
C GLN A 60 -16.25 -0.07 -0.31
N THR A 61 -15.15 -0.55 -0.89
CA THR A 61 -14.17 0.30 -1.56
C THR A 61 -14.78 1.02 -2.76
N LEU A 62 -15.47 0.29 -3.66
CA LEU A 62 -16.12 0.87 -4.83
C LEU A 62 -17.26 1.82 -4.45
N GLU A 63 -18.07 1.46 -3.47
CA GLU A 63 -19.13 2.31 -2.92
C GLU A 63 -18.57 3.61 -2.34
N THR A 64 -17.43 3.54 -1.66
CA THR A 64 -16.76 4.71 -1.10
C THR A 64 -16.23 5.63 -2.19
N ILE A 65 -15.59 5.09 -3.24
CA ILE A 65 -15.13 5.87 -4.39
C ILE A 65 -16.33 6.62 -5.01
N LYS A 66 -17.43 5.91 -5.26
CA LYS A 66 -18.66 6.49 -5.81
C LYS A 66 -19.21 7.59 -4.91
N TYR A 67 -19.39 7.31 -3.62
CA TYR A 67 -19.93 8.27 -2.65
C TYR A 67 -19.12 9.56 -2.59
N VAL A 68 -17.79 9.44 -2.50
CA VAL A 68 -16.91 10.60 -2.40
C VAL A 68 -16.89 11.40 -3.70
N TYR A 69 -16.98 10.75 -4.85
CA TYR A 69 -17.13 11.40 -6.14
C TYR A 69 -18.44 12.18 -6.24
N GLU A 70 -19.57 11.55 -5.92
CA GLU A 70 -20.89 12.18 -6.02
C GLU A 70 -21.06 13.34 -5.03
N LYS A 71 -20.53 13.20 -3.82
CA LYS A 71 -20.74 14.20 -2.76
C LYS A 71 -19.73 15.34 -2.78
N TYR A 72 -18.47 15.03 -3.11
CA TYR A 72 -17.36 15.98 -2.98
C TYR A 72 -16.65 16.28 -4.30
N ASN A 73 -17.10 15.67 -5.42
CA ASN A 73 -16.44 15.74 -6.72
C ASN A 73 -14.94 15.37 -6.66
N TYR A 74 -14.60 14.43 -5.76
CA TYR A 74 -13.25 13.94 -5.56
C TYR A 74 -13.14 12.48 -6.01
N ILE A 75 -12.22 12.20 -6.93
CA ILE A 75 -11.96 10.86 -7.43
C ILE A 75 -10.83 10.24 -6.61
N ALA A 76 -11.19 9.32 -5.74
CA ALA A 76 -10.22 8.56 -4.92
C ALA A 76 -9.73 7.31 -5.65
N ASP A 77 -8.48 6.94 -5.44
CA ASP A 77 -7.99 5.61 -5.77
C ASP A 77 -8.45 4.57 -4.72
N PRO A 78 -8.42 3.26 -5.02
CA PRO A 78 -8.89 2.24 -4.10
C PRO A 78 -8.17 2.20 -2.75
N HIS A 79 -6.87 2.52 -2.69
CA HIS A 79 -6.13 2.57 -1.44
C HIS A 79 -6.56 3.76 -0.57
N THR A 80 -6.73 4.92 -1.19
CA THR A 80 -7.27 6.10 -0.51
C THR A 80 -8.69 5.84 -0.03
N ALA A 81 -9.51 5.16 -0.83
CA ALA A 81 -10.90 4.87 -0.49
C ALA A 81 -11.04 3.99 0.76
N THR A 82 -10.14 3.04 1.01
CA THR A 82 -10.17 2.24 2.25
C THR A 82 -9.98 3.11 3.49
N GLY A 83 -9.04 4.06 3.46
CA GLY A 83 -8.86 5.04 4.53
C GLY A 83 -10.07 5.97 4.71
N LEU A 84 -10.63 6.47 3.59
CA LEU A 84 -11.82 7.33 3.62
C LEU A 84 -13.03 6.61 4.18
N LYS A 85 -13.22 5.31 3.88
CA LYS A 85 -14.32 4.51 4.45
C LYS A 85 -14.26 4.47 5.98
N VAL A 86 -13.05 4.24 6.53
CA VAL A 86 -12.85 4.27 7.99
C VAL A 86 -13.24 5.63 8.58
N LEU A 87 -12.87 6.73 7.91
CA LEU A 87 -13.22 8.08 8.37
C LEU A 87 -14.72 8.36 8.29
N LEU A 88 -15.36 7.96 7.20
CA LEU A 88 -16.80 8.15 7.01
C LEU A 88 -17.65 7.37 8.04
N ASP A 89 -17.12 6.27 8.55
CA ASP A 89 -17.78 5.46 9.60
C ASP A 89 -17.57 6.02 11.01
N LYS A 90 -16.68 7.00 11.19
CA LYS A 90 -16.48 7.67 12.47
C LYS A 90 -17.69 8.51 12.87
N LYS A 91 -18.00 8.47 14.15
CA LYS A 91 -19.14 9.19 14.76
C LYS A 91 -18.69 10.18 15.84
N ASP A 92 -17.38 10.38 15.97
CA ASP A 92 -16.82 11.35 16.89
C ASP A 92 -16.61 12.71 16.18
N ASP A 93 -16.44 13.77 16.96
CA ASP A 93 -16.18 15.13 16.46
C ASP A 93 -14.68 15.43 16.34
N GLU A 94 -13.82 14.39 16.37
CA GLU A 94 -12.38 14.56 16.22
C GLU A 94 -12.00 14.86 14.77
N ALA A 95 -10.94 15.64 14.60
CA ALA A 95 -10.36 15.88 13.29
C ALA A 95 -9.50 14.67 12.86
N TRP A 96 -9.95 14.00 11.80
CA TRP A 96 -9.26 12.84 11.22
C TRP A 96 -8.62 13.19 9.89
N VAL A 97 -7.47 12.58 9.59
CA VAL A 97 -6.75 12.77 8.32
C VAL A 97 -6.59 11.43 7.64
N SER A 98 -7.04 11.33 6.39
CA SER A 98 -6.74 10.20 5.50
C SER A 98 -5.61 10.57 4.56
N LEU A 99 -4.64 9.66 4.42
CA LEU A 99 -3.56 9.85 3.46
C LEU A 99 -4.02 9.47 2.06
N VAL A 100 -3.70 10.30 1.08
CA VAL A 100 -3.83 9.98 -0.33
C VAL A 100 -2.67 9.09 -0.74
N CYS A 101 -2.98 7.93 -1.34
CA CYS A 101 -1.98 6.88 -1.57
C CYS A 101 -1.49 6.84 -3.02
N ALA A 102 -2.39 6.99 -4.01
CA ALA A 102 -2.04 6.88 -5.42
C ALA A 102 -2.92 7.78 -6.30
N HIS A 103 -2.50 7.98 -7.55
CA HIS A 103 -3.35 8.62 -8.53
C HIS A 103 -4.42 7.64 -9.03
N PRO A 104 -5.71 8.03 -9.14
CA PRO A 104 -6.81 7.15 -9.55
C PRO A 104 -6.59 6.51 -10.93
N ALA A 105 -5.91 7.17 -11.86
CA ALA A 105 -5.58 6.62 -13.17
C ALA A 105 -4.70 5.35 -13.12
N LYS A 106 -4.05 5.07 -12.01
CA LYS A 106 -3.30 3.81 -11.80
C LYS A 106 -4.25 2.61 -11.63
N PHE A 107 -5.49 2.86 -11.28
CA PHE A 107 -6.54 1.87 -11.02
C PHE A 107 -7.80 2.16 -11.82
N ASP A 108 -7.62 2.59 -13.07
CA ASP A 108 -8.67 3.05 -13.98
C ASP A 108 -9.89 2.12 -14.02
N LYS A 109 -9.68 0.81 -14.18
CA LYS A 109 -10.77 -0.18 -14.24
C LYS A 109 -11.68 -0.15 -13.01
N ALA A 110 -11.10 -0.10 -11.81
CA ALA A 110 -11.87 -0.08 -10.57
C ALA A 110 -12.57 1.27 -10.39
N VAL A 111 -11.86 2.37 -10.66
CA VAL A 111 -12.40 3.73 -10.52
C VAL A 111 -13.49 3.99 -11.54
N ASN A 112 -13.28 3.68 -12.82
CA ASN A 112 -14.28 3.86 -13.87
C ASN A 112 -15.55 3.05 -13.59
N LYS A 113 -15.39 1.81 -13.08
CA LYS A 113 -16.52 0.99 -12.63
C LYS A 113 -17.30 1.66 -11.48
N ALA A 114 -16.60 2.26 -10.51
CA ALA A 114 -17.21 2.86 -9.34
C ALA A 114 -18.02 4.13 -9.69
N ILE A 115 -17.45 5.02 -10.52
CA ILE A 115 -18.07 6.32 -10.87
C ILE A 115 -18.85 6.29 -12.18
N ASN A 116 -18.88 5.14 -12.87
CA ASN A 116 -19.51 4.96 -14.20
C ASN A 116 -19.08 6.02 -15.23
N LYS A 117 -17.78 6.35 -15.22
CA LYS A 117 -17.18 7.36 -16.10
C LYS A 117 -15.72 7.03 -16.32
N GLU A 118 -15.21 7.27 -17.52
CA GLU A 118 -13.77 7.21 -17.77
C GLU A 118 -13.08 8.43 -17.15
N ILE A 119 -11.95 8.15 -16.48
CA ILE A 119 -11.10 9.20 -15.91
C ILE A 119 -9.99 9.58 -16.87
N ASP A 120 -9.65 10.86 -16.87
CA ASP A 120 -8.54 11.35 -17.68
C ASP A 120 -7.19 10.83 -17.16
N ILE A 121 -6.38 10.34 -18.08
CA ILE A 121 -4.99 10.00 -17.79
C ILE A 121 -4.18 11.32 -17.74
N PRO A 122 -3.36 11.56 -16.70
CA PRO A 122 -2.48 12.71 -16.63
C PRO A 122 -1.67 12.88 -17.92
N LYS A 123 -1.46 14.12 -18.34
CA LYS A 123 -0.76 14.42 -19.61
C LYS A 123 0.63 13.77 -19.67
N GLU A 124 1.29 13.72 -18.54
CA GLU A 124 2.63 13.15 -18.37
C GLU A 124 2.67 11.63 -18.61
N LEU A 125 1.52 10.96 -18.44
CA LEU A 125 1.39 9.50 -18.60
C LEU A 125 0.75 9.08 -19.92
N ARG A 126 0.20 10.01 -20.72
CA ARG A 126 -0.56 9.68 -21.94
C ARG A 126 0.26 8.90 -22.97
N ASN A 127 1.54 9.22 -23.07
CA ASN A 127 2.45 8.59 -24.03
C ASN A 127 3.33 7.52 -23.37
N LEU A 128 3.03 7.09 -22.15
CA LEU A 128 3.86 6.12 -21.44
C LEU A 128 3.86 4.77 -22.14
N PHE A 129 2.71 4.34 -22.64
CA PHE A 129 2.54 3.05 -23.31
C PHE A 129 3.11 3.01 -24.72
N ASP A 130 3.42 4.18 -25.31
CA ASP A 130 4.07 4.31 -26.63
C ASP A 130 5.60 4.34 -26.54
N LYS A 131 6.15 4.37 -25.32
CA LYS A 131 7.60 4.39 -25.10
C LYS A 131 8.16 2.98 -25.05
N GLU A 132 9.38 2.85 -25.59
CA GLU A 132 10.16 1.62 -25.47
C GLU A 132 10.48 1.35 -23.99
N GLU A 133 10.25 0.10 -23.57
CA GLU A 133 10.61 -0.34 -22.23
C GLU A 133 12.13 -0.48 -22.11
N ASN A 134 12.70 0.16 -21.11
CA ASN A 134 14.12 0.03 -20.77
C ASN A 134 14.26 -0.79 -19.50
N MET A 135 14.61 -2.06 -19.67
CA MET A 135 14.71 -3.03 -18.59
C MET A 135 16.02 -3.81 -18.71
N THR A 136 16.69 -4.00 -17.58
CA THR A 136 17.84 -4.90 -17.46
C THR A 136 17.49 -6.05 -16.54
N ILE A 137 17.63 -7.29 -17.02
CA ILE A 137 17.42 -8.49 -16.22
C ILE A 137 18.71 -8.79 -15.47
N LEU A 138 18.61 -8.88 -14.15
CA LEU A 138 19.72 -9.24 -13.25
C LEU A 138 19.43 -10.55 -12.54
N SER A 139 20.46 -11.21 -12.04
CA SER A 139 20.30 -12.36 -11.15
C SER A 139 19.68 -11.92 -9.81
N ASN A 140 19.02 -12.83 -9.10
CA ASN A 140 18.50 -12.59 -7.74
C ASN A 140 19.65 -12.62 -6.70
N SER A 141 20.63 -11.74 -6.91
CA SER A 141 21.82 -11.61 -6.06
C SER A 141 21.99 -10.15 -5.66
N THR A 142 22.02 -9.89 -4.37
CA THR A 142 22.26 -8.54 -3.82
C THR A 142 23.60 -7.97 -4.30
N ILE A 143 24.61 -8.82 -4.48
CA ILE A 143 25.94 -8.42 -4.93
C ILE A 143 25.89 -7.95 -6.39
N ASP A 144 25.20 -8.71 -7.26
CA ASP A 144 25.08 -8.36 -8.69
C ASP A 144 24.27 -7.09 -8.89
N VAL A 145 23.17 -6.92 -8.15
CA VAL A 145 22.38 -5.68 -8.15
C VAL A 145 23.23 -4.49 -7.70
N LYS A 146 23.98 -4.65 -6.61
CA LYS A 146 24.89 -3.60 -6.10
C LYS A 146 25.95 -3.23 -7.14
N ASN A 147 26.59 -4.22 -7.74
CA ASN A 147 27.64 -4.00 -8.74
C ASN A 147 27.07 -3.27 -9.98
N PHE A 148 25.88 -3.68 -10.44
CA PHE A 148 25.21 -3.01 -11.55
C PHE A 148 24.89 -1.53 -11.23
N ILE A 149 24.41 -1.24 -10.02
CA ILE A 149 24.13 0.14 -9.59
C ILE A 149 25.43 0.96 -9.58
N LEU A 150 26.50 0.42 -8.97
CA LEU A 150 27.79 1.13 -8.91
C LEU A 150 28.39 1.37 -10.30
N GLU A 151 28.27 0.42 -11.22
CA GLU A 151 28.68 0.61 -12.61
C GLU A 151 27.93 1.78 -13.26
N LYS A 152 26.60 1.83 -13.12
CA LYS A 152 25.79 2.90 -13.71
C LYS A 152 26.08 4.28 -13.12
N ILE A 153 26.34 4.38 -11.84
CA ILE A 153 26.68 5.65 -11.17
C ILE A 153 28.05 6.17 -11.62
N ASN A 154 29.03 5.28 -11.88
CA ASN A 154 30.35 5.68 -12.33
C ASN A 154 30.41 6.12 -13.80
N TYR A 155 29.33 5.90 -14.58
CA TYR A 155 29.20 6.35 -15.97
C TYR A 155 28.34 7.63 -16.12
N ALA A 156 27.78 8.16 -15.01
CA ALA A 156 27.01 9.40 -14.98
C ALA A 156 27.89 10.58 -14.51
#